data_efa0c7ea08c60b756e2e22c4ee5f7ac2
#
_entry.id   efa0c7ea08c60b756e2e22c4ee5f7ac2
#
_cell.length_a   1.000
_cell.length_b   1.000
_cell.length_c   1.000
_cell.angle_alpha   90.00
_cell.angle_beta   90.00
_cell.angle_gamma   90.00
#
_symmetry.space_group_name_H-M   'P 1'
#
loop_
_entity.id
_entity.type
_entity.pdbx_description
1 polymer ?
#
loop_
_entity_poly.entity_id
_entity_poly.type
_entity_poly.pdbx_seq_one_letter_code
_entity_poly.pdbx_strand_id
1 'polypeptide(L)'
;MKISTNQFKNGTKLLIDNAPCSIIEHEFHKPGKGQAVMRVKYKNLLTGNTNDKTFKSGESAEAADVNHKDMEFLYTDGETWHFMDPNSYEQIEIGANEIGDAKKWLVGQETCEIILWDEKPIQVDPPVNVELKILKSEPGDKGDTVSGATKPAELETGVVIQVPLFVNEGEIVKVDTRDESYLGRAK
;
A
#
# COMPACT_ATOMS: atom_id res chain seq x y z
N MET A 1 11.93 9.42 21.64
CA MET A 1 13.39 9.41 21.34
C MET A 1 13.65 10.41 20.24
N LYS A 2 14.64 11.27 20.42
CA LYS A 2 15.01 12.27 19.40
C LYS A 2 16.07 11.72 18.46
N ILE A 3 15.94 12.01 17.20
CA ILE A 3 16.89 11.65 16.14
C ILE A 3 17.49 12.96 15.61
N SER A 4 18.80 13.04 15.61
CA SER A 4 19.49 14.23 15.07
C SER A 4 19.59 14.17 13.54
N THR A 5 19.76 15.34 12.91
CA THR A 5 19.78 15.45 11.44
C THR A 5 20.89 14.61 10.79
N ASN A 6 22.00 14.37 11.47
CA ASN A 6 23.09 13.52 10.94
C ASN A 6 22.73 12.02 10.95
N GLN A 7 21.64 11.63 11.60
CA GLN A 7 21.15 10.26 11.64
C GLN A 7 20.01 10.02 10.62
N PHE A 8 19.59 11.06 9.90
CA PHE A 8 18.53 10.93 8.93
C PHE A 8 18.99 10.10 7.74
N LYS A 9 18.18 9.10 7.40
CA LYS A 9 18.39 8.19 6.27
C LYS A 9 17.07 7.97 5.56
N ASN A 10 17.11 7.49 4.34
CA ASN A 10 15.91 7.03 3.65
C ASN A 10 15.26 5.91 4.47
N GLY A 11 13.96 6.00 4.71
CA GLY A 11 13.22 5.07 5.53
C GLY A 11 13.12 5.44 7.01
N THR A 12 13.86 6.44 7.48
CA THR A 12 13.75 6.92 8.88
C THR A 12 12.33 7.43 9.16
N LYS A 13 11.76 7.01 10.28
CA LYS A 13 10.41 7.39 10.72
C LYS A 13 10.50 8.51 11.75
N LEU A 14 9.90 9.64 11.41
CA LEU A 14 9.91 10.85 12.24
C LEU A 14 8.50 11.38 12.44
N LEU A 15 8.29 12.09 13.55
CA LEU A 15 7.13 12.94 13.71
C LEU A 15 7.41 14.32 13.08
N ILE A 16 6.61 14.70 12.10
CA ILE A 16 6.62 16.02 11.48
C ILE A 16 5.20 16.57 11.58
N ASP A 17 5.02 17.72 12.22
CA ASP A 17 3.71 18.32 12.50
C ASP A 17 2.74 17.32 13.18
N ASN A 18 3.27 16.57 14.15
CA ASN A 18 2.55 15.55 14.92
C ASN A 18 2.01 14.38 14.12
N ALA A 19 2.54 14.16 12.91
CA ALA A 19 2.17 13.03 12.07
C ALA A 19 3.39 12.13 11.80
N PRO A 20 3.17 10.80 11.72
CA PRO A 20 4.27 9.88 11.38
C PRO A 20 4.63 10.04 9.93
N CYS A 21 5.91 10.26 9.66
CA CYS A 21 6.44 10.48 8.32
C CYS A 21 7.64 9.56 8.06
N SER A 22 7.82 9.16 6.81
CA SER A 22 8.97 8.39 6.37
C SER A 22 9.83 9.23 5.43
N ILE A 23 11.13 9.30 5.70
CA ILE A 23 12.06 9.99 4.83
C ILE A 23 12.22 9.18 3.54
N ILE A 24 11.97 9.83 2.39
CA ILE A 24 12.13 9.25 1.06
C ILE A 24 13.52 9.58 0.51
N GLU A 25 13.92 10.85 0.62
CA GLU A 25 15.20 11.34 0.16
C GLU A 25 15.74 12.34 1.18
N HIS A 26 17.05 12.38 1.31
CA HIS A 26 17.74 13.35 2.16
C HIS A 26 18.98 13.87 1.47
N GLU A 27 19.28 15.15 1.68
CA GLU A 27 20.45 15.81 1.12
C GLU A 27 21.03 16.77 2.15
N PHE A 28 22.32 16.57 2.47
CA PHE A 28 23.06 17.49 3.31
C PHE A 28 23.65 18.60 2.42
N HIS A 29 23.32 19.85 2.72
CA HIS A 29 23.82 21.02 1.99
C HIS A 29 24.59 21.94 2.93
N LYS A 30 25.86 22.15 2.60
CA LYS A 30 26.73 23.09 3.31
C LYS A 30 27.12 24.20 2.35
N PRO A 31 26.45 25.37 2.39
CA PRO A 31 26.82 26.50 1.55
C PRO A 31 28.19 27.06 1.96
N GLY A 32 28.88 27.74 1.05
CA GLY A 32 30.18 28.39 1.34
C GLY A 32 30.02 29.51 2.38
N LYS A 33 28.88 30.14 2.46
CA LYS A 33 28.49 31.10 3.49
C LYS A 33 27.13 30.71 4.03
N GLY A 34 27.00 30.63 5.35
CA GLY A 34 25.77 30.28 6.02
C GLY A 34 25.80 28.94 6.72
N GLN A 35 24.69 28.62 7.36
CA GLN A 35 24.55 27.40 8.15
C GLN A 35 24.28 26.19 7.26
N ALA A 36 24.90 25.05 7.59
CA ALA A 36 24.60 23.78 6.94
C ALA A 36 23.13 23.37 7.23
N VAL A 37 22.49 22.78 6.26
CA VAL A 37 21.10 22.32 6.35
C VAL A 37 20.98 20.89 5.84
N MET A 38 19.94 20.19 6.34
CA MET A 38 19.51 18.89 5.84
C MET A 38 18.17 19.07 5.15
N ARG A 39 18.13 18.85 3.84
CA ARG A 39 16.89 18.86 3.06
C ARG A 39 16.31 17.46 3.03
N VAL A 40 15.05 17.34 3.34
CA VAL A 40 14.37 16.05 3.45
C VAL A 40 13.11 16.07 2.62
N LYS A 41 12.95 15.07 1.78
CA LYS A 41 11.68 14.74 1.16
C LYS A 41 11.05 13.61 1.95
N TYR A 42 9.82 13.78 2.38
CA TYR A 42 9.17 12.81 3.26
C TYR A 42 7.74 12.52 2.80
N LYS A 43 7.27 11.34 3.17
CA LYS A 43 5.89 10.90 2.95
C LYS A 43 5.17 10.90 4.30
N ASN A 44 4.05 11.62 4.37
CA ASN A 44 3.14 11.53 5.50
C ASN A 44 2.39 10.19 5.44
N LEU A 45 2.56 9.35 6.45
CA LEU A 45 1.99 8.00 6.46
C LEU A 45 0.49 7.98 6.70
N LEU A 46 -0.10 9.06 7.22
CA LEU A 46 -1.54 9.16 7.41
C LEU A 46 -2.27 9.58 6.13
N THR A 47 -1.68 10.49 5.37
CA THR A 47 -2.31 11.06 4.16
C THR A 47 -1.77 10.48 2.85
N GLY A 48 -0.57 9.89 2.87
CA GLY A 48 0.13 9.43 1.69
C GLY A 48 0.82 10.53 0.88
N ASN A 49 0.66 11.78 1.26
CA ASN A 49 1.25 12.92 0.56
C ASN A 49 2.75 13.03 0.81
N THR A 50 3.49 13.49 -0.21
CA THR A 50 4.92 13.79 -0.10
C THR A 50 5.14 15.30 -0.02
N ASN A 51 6.03 15.71 0.86
CA ASN A 51 6.42 17.10 1.06
C ASN A 51 7.92 17.20 1.30
N ASP A 52 8.43 18.41 1.22
CA ASP A 52 9.82 18.72 1.52
C ASP A 52 9.92 19.56 2.80
N LYS A 53 10.97 19.32 3.58
CA LYS A 53 11.28 20.13 4.76
C LYS A 53 12.79 20.28 4.88
N THR A 54 13.20 21.46 5.32
CA THR A 54 14.61 21.77 5.57
C THR A 54 14.83 21.89 7.06
N PHE A 55 15.78 21.10 7.57
CA PHE A 55 16.24 21.16 8.96
C PHE A 55 17.60 21.85 9.02
N LYS A 56 17.82 22.63 10.04
CA LYS A 56 19.15 23.17 10.32
C LYS A 56 20.06 22.06 10.82
N SER A 57 21.34 22.10 10.45
CA SER A 57 22.31 21.15 10.99
C SER A 57 22.32 21.24 12.52
N GLY A 58 22.26 20.11 13.18
CA GLY A 58 22.20 20.02 14.64
C GLY A 58 20.78 20.03 15.23
N GLU A 59 19.74 20.28 14.43
CA GLU A 59 18.36 20.08 14.88
C GLU A 59 18.10 18.59 15.09
N SER A 60 17.04 18.30 15.85
CA SER A 60 16.55 16.94 16.04
C SER A 60 15.04 16.89 15.83
N ALA A 61 14.53 15.71 15.51
CA ALA A 61 13.11 15.45 15.42
C ALA A 61 12.75 14.24 16.28
N GLU A 62 11.50 14.18 16.75
CA GLU A 62 11.03 13.01 17.48
C GLU A 62 10.91 11.81 16.52
N ALA A 63 11.38 10.65 16.97
CA ALA A 63 11.15 9.40 16.26
C ALA A 63 9.67 9.03 16.32
N ALA A 64 9.13 8.52 15.22
CA ALA A 64 7.80 7.93 15.20
C ALA A 64 7.91 6.42 15.46
N ASP A 65 7.12 5.89 16.40
CA ASP A 65 7.04 4.46 16.65
C ASP A 65 6.15 3.80 15.59
N VAL A 66 6.75 3.44 14.46
CA VAL A 66 6.08 2.83 13.31
C VAL A 66 6.60 1.42 13.13
N ASN A 67 5.69 0.46 13.17
CA ASN A 67 5.98 -0.95 12.97
C ASN A 67 5.21 -1.49 11.77
N HIS A 68 5.77 -2.51 11.15
CA HIS A 68 5.16 -3.24 10.04
C HIS A 68 4.91 -4.67 10.50
N LYS A 69 3.70 -5.18 10.29
CA LYS A 69 3.36 -6.57 10.58
C LYS A 69 2.64 -7.20 9.39
N ASP A 70 3.03 -8.41 9.04
CA ASP A 70 2.29 -9.21 8.09
C ASP A 70 1.15 -9.92 8.83
N MET A 71 -0.08 -9.67 8.39
CA MET A 71 -1.27 -10.25 8.98
C MET A 71 -2.18 -10.84 7.90
N GLU A 72 -2.86 -11.91 8.26
CA GLU A 72 -3.78 -12.61 7.37
C GLU A 72 -5.18 -12.00 7.47
N PHE A 73 -5.75 -11.66 6.32
CA PHE A 73 -7.14 -11.21 6.24
C PHE A 73 -8.09 -12.37 6.49
N LEU A 74 -9.03 -12.21 7.40
CA LEU A 74 -10.01 -13.22 7.76
C LEU A 74 -11.34 -13.00 7.05
N TYR A 75 -11.99 -11.89 7.32
CA TYR A 75 -13.30 -11.55 6.77
C TYR A 75 -13.63 -10.09 6.97
N THR A 76 -14.70 -9.63 6.31
CA THR A 76 -15.27 -8.31 6.52
C THR A 76 -16.77 -8.41 6.68
N ASP A 77 -17.33 -7.52 7.49
CA ASP A 77 -18.78 -7.30 7.61
C ASP A 77 -19.26 -6.14 6.70
N GLY A 78 -18.37 -5.55 5.92
CA GLY A 78 -18.60 -4.39 5.07
C GLY A 78 -18.23 -3.06 5.69
N GLU A 79 -18.07 -2.99 7.01
CA GLU A 79 -17.70 -1.79 7.76
C GLU A 79 -16.32 -1.92 8.38
N THR A 80 -15.97 -3.12 8.84
CA THR A 80 -14.67 -3.44 9.41
C THR A 80 -14.05 -4.64 8.70
N TRP A 81 -12.72 -4.67 8.70
CA TRP A 81 -11.92 -5.75 8.13
C TRP A 81 -11.11 -6.39 9.24
N HIS A 82 -11.23 -7.71 9.37
CA HIS A 82 -10.62 -8.48 10.45
C HIS A 82 -9.37 -9.19 9.97
N PHE A 83 -8.28 -9.01 10.71
CA PHE A 83 -6.98 -9.58 10.41
C PHE A 83 -6.45 -10.35 11.61
N MET A 84 -5.61 -11.32 11.37
CA MET A 84 -4.97 -12.12 12.41
C MET A 84 -3.47 -12.22 12.16
N ASP A 85 -2.69 -12.03 13.22
CA ASP A 85 -1.26 -12.32 13.21
C ASP A 85 -1.08 -13.85 13.17
N PRO A 86 -0.42 -14.42 12.14
CA PRO A 86 -0.28 -15.88 12.02
C PRO A 86 0.62 -16.50 13.09
N ASN A 87 1.41 -15.69 13.79
CA ASN A 87 2.32 -16.16 14.81
C ASN A 87 1.72 -16.10 16.22
N SER A 88 1.09 -14.97 16.56
CA SER A 88 0.51 -14.76 17.91
C SER A 88 -0.97 -15.09 17.99
N TYR A 89 -1.65 -15.23 16.84
CA TYR A 89 -3.10 -15.39 16.71
C TYR A 89 -3.90 -14.20 17.23
N GLU A 90 -3.24 -13.09 17.51
CA GLU A 90 -3.94 -11.84 17.83
C GLU A 90 -4.74 -11.35 16.64
N GLN A 91 -5.97 -10.93 16.92
CA GLN A 91 -6.86 -10.38 15.91
C GLN A 91 -6.99 -8.87 16.09
N ILE A 92 -7.05 -8.17 14.97
CA ILE A 92 -7.31 -6.73 14.93
C ILE A 92 -8.43 -6.42 13.97
N GLU A 93 -9.13 -5.31 14.24
CA GLU A 93 -10.16 -4.77 13.37
C GLU A 93 -9.65 -3.48 12.74
N ILE A 94 -9.90 -3.33 11.44
CA ILE A 94 -9.48 -2.15 10.69
C ILE A 94 -10.71 -1.52 10.05
N GLY A 95 -10.88 -0.22 10.28
CA GLY A 95 -12.01 0.54 9.75
C GLY A 95 -11.85 0.92 8.28
N ALA A 96 -12.92 1.48 7.71
CA ALA A 96 -12.99 1.83 6.30
C ALA A 96 -11.94 2.88 5.88
N ASN A 97 -11.55 3.78 6.78
CA ASN A 97 -10.56 4.81 6.48
C ASN A 97 -9.16 4.23 6.34
N GLU A 98 -8.79 3.32 7.23
CA GLU A 98 -7.44 2.73 7.29
C GLU A 98 -7.27 1.63 6.25
N ILE A 99 -8.33 0.88 5.93
CA ILE A 99 -8.25 -0.18 4.92
C ILE A 99 -7.97 0.39 3.51
N GLY A 100 -8.52 1.56 3.21
CA GLY A 100 -8.29 2.23 1.94
C GLY A 100 -8.55 1.35 0.73
N ASP A 101 -7.66 1.42 -0.25
CA ASP A 101 -7.78 0.67 -1.50
C ASP A 101 -7.51 -0.83 -1.35
N ALA A 102 -6.93 -1.28 -0.23
CA ALA A 102 -6.68 -2.70 -0.01
C ALA A 102 -7.97 -3.53 -0.06
N LYS A 103 -9.10 -2.94 0.33
CA LYS A 103 -10.42 -3.62 0.30
C LYS A 103 -10.81 -4.16 -1.08
N LYS A 104 -10.26 -3.56 -2.16
CA LYS A 104 -10.53 -3.98 -3.54
C LYS A 104 -10.01 -5.38 -3.87
N TRP A 105 -9.11 -5.90 -3.04
CA TRP A 105 -8.34 -7.10 -3.35
C TRP A 105 -8.53 -8.23 -2.34
N LEU A 106 -9.32 -8.01 -1.29
CA LEU A 106 -9.42 -8.94 -0.17
C LEU A 106 -10.69 -9.78 -0.26
N VAL A 107 -10.53 -11.10 -0.36
CA VAL A 107 -11.64 -12.07 -0.34
C VAL A 107 -11.50 -13.07 0.79
N GLY A 108 -10.29 -13.31 1.30
CA GLY A 108 -9.99 -14.18 2.43
C GLY A 108 -8.60 -14.82 2.30
N GLN A 109 -7.90 -14.93 3.42
CA GLN A 109 -6.58 -15.56 3.55
C GLN A 109 -5.42 -14.81 2.88
N GLU A 110 -5.62 -13.63 2.34
CA GLU A 110 -4.54 -12.81 1.82
C GLU A 110 -3.66 -12.31 2.97
N THR A 111 -2.34 -12.38 2.78
CA THR A 111 -1.39 -11.78 3.70
C THR A 111 -1.13 -10.33 3.32
N CYS A 112 -1.49 -9.41 4.21
CA CYS A 112 -1.30 -7.99 4.02
C CYS A 112 -0.23 -7.46 4.97
N GLU A 113 0.48 -6.42 4.54
CA GLU A 113 1.37 -5.68 5.44
C GLU A 113 0.55 -4.58 6.12
N ILE A 114 0.50 -4.63 7.44
CA ILE A 114 -0.19 -3.63 8.26
C ILE A 114 0.85 -2.68 8.85
N ILE A 115 0.66 -1.39 8.62
CA ILE A 115 1.51 -0.35 9.19
C ILE A 115 0.83 0.18 10.44
N LEU A 116 1.56 0.12 11.57
CA LEU A 116 1.09 0.51 12.90
C LEU A 116 1.89 1.71 13.40
N TRP A 117 1.20 2.70 13.90
CA TRP A 117 1.80 3.85 14.58
C TRP A 117 1.29 3.86 16.02
N ASP A 118 2.23 3.79 16.98
CA ASP A 118 1.90 3.63 18.39
C ASP A 118 0.90 2.48 18.61
N GLU A 119 1.17 1.35 17.94
CA GLU A 119 0.36 0.12 17.98
C GLU A 119 -1.04 0.24 17.37
N LYS A 120 -1.36 1.35 16.72
CA LYS A 120 -2.64 1.54 16.01
C LYS A 120 -2.45 1.40 14.50
N PRO A 121 -3.29 0.60 13.82
CA PRO A 121 -3.18 0.46 12.38
C PRO A 121 -3.53 1.77 11.68
N ILE A 122 -2.66 2.19 10.74
CA ILE A 122 -2.84 3.42 9.97
C ILE A 122 -2.90 3.16 8.46
N GLN A 123 -2.39 2.03 7.99
CA GLN A 123 -2.38 1.67 6.57
C GLN A 123 -2.33 0.16 6.42
N VAL A 124 -2.97 -0.33 5.36
CA VAL A 124 -2.95 -1.73 4.95
C VAL A 124 -2.47 -1.80 3.51
N ASP A 125 -1.41 -2.55 3.27
CA ASP A 125 -0.91 -2.83 1.93
C ASP A 125 -1.28 -4.25 1.54
N PRO A 126 -2.06 -4.45 0.45
CA PRO A 126 -2.41 -5.80 0.00
C PRO A 126 -1.18 -6.49 -0.59
N PRO A 127 -1.22 -7.83 -0.77
CA PRO A 127 -0.17 -8.49 -1.50
C PRO A 127 -0.06 -7.94 -2.92
N VAL A 128 1.14 -7.96 -3.49
CA VAL A 128 1.39 -7.46 -4.85
C VAL A 128 0.54 -8.21 -5.88
N ASN A 129 0.36 -9.49 -5.68
CA ASN A 129 -0.43 -10.35 -6.57
C ASN A 129 -1.56 -10.99 -5.79
N VAL A 130 -2.75 -10.99 -6.39
CA VAL A 130 -3.93 -11.67 -5.85
C VAL A 130 -4.55 -12.53 -6.93
N GLU A 131 -5.28 -13.57 -6.51
CA GLU A 131 -6.06 -14.42 -7.38
C GLU A 131 -7.55 -14.17 -7.12
N LEU A 132 -8.26 -13.69 -8.13
CA LEU A 132 -9.66 -13.32 -8.01
C LEU A 132 -10.48 -13.92 -9.15
N LYS A 133 -11.71 -14.26 -8.83
CA LYS A 133 -12.66 -14.82 -9.78
C LYS A 133 -13.29 -13.68 -10.61
N ILE A 134 -13.43 -13.92 -11.90
CA ILE A 134 -14.19 -13.04 -12.78
C ILE A 134 -15.67 -13.29 -12.54
N LEU A 135 -16.35 -12.27 -12.06
CA LEU A 135 -17.79 -12.32 -11.79
C LEU A 135 -18.61 -12.06 -13.05
N LYS A 136 -18.16 -11.08 -13.86
CA LYS A 136 -18.86 -10.66 -15.07
C LYS A 136 -17.88 -10.24 -16.16
N SER A 137 -18.08 -10.77 -17.36
CA SER A 137 -17.33 -10.37 -18.54
C SER A 137 -18.13 -10.75 -19.78
N GLU A 138 -18.11 -9.88 -20.80
CA GLU A 138 -18.72 -10.20 -22.08
C GLU A 138 -17.85 -11.18 -22.86
N PRO A 139 -18.45 -12.04 -23.73
CA PRO A 139 -17.68 -12.89 -24.61
C PRO A 139 -16.86 -12.04 -25.58
N GLY A 140 -15.63 -12.45 -25.84
CA GLY A 140 -14.82 -11.81 -26.88
C GLY A 140 -15.39 -12.12 -28.25
N ASP A 141 -15.54 -11.09 -29.10
CA ASP A 141 -16.04 -11.28 -30.46
C ASP A 141 -15.02 -12.03 -31.33
N LYS A 142 -15.49 -13.05 -32.03
CA LYS A 142 -14.67 -13.88 -32.92
C LYS A 142 -14.04 -13.15 -34.11
N GLY A 143 -14.42 -11.89 -34.32
CA GLY A 143 -13.91 -11.04 -35.40
C GLY A 143 -12.75 -10.13 -35.01
N ASP A 144 -12.48 -9.97 -33.72
CA ASP A 144 -11.40 -9.11 -33.22
C ASP A 144 -10.10 -9.89 -33.13
N THR A 145 -9.44 -10.08 -34.24
CA THR A 145 -8.16 -10.79 -34.33
C THR A 145 -6.95 -9.89 -34.16
N VAL A 146 -7.12 -8.69 -33.64
CA VAL A 146 -6.01 -7.78 -33.38
C VAL A 146 -5.19 -8.34 -32.22
N SER A 147 -3.89 -8.57 -32.46
CA SER A 147 -2.95 -8.99 -31.43
C SER A 147 -2.97 -8.00 -30.26
N GLY A 148 -3.21 -8.49 -29.03
CA GLY A 148 -3.26 -7.65 -27.84
C GLY A 148 -4.61 -7.03 -27.51
N ALA A 149 -5.69 -7.42 -28.22
CA ALA A 149 -7.04 -6.95 -27.90
C ALA A 149 -7.47 -7.43 -26.50
N THR A 150 -8.07 -6.52 -25.73
CA THR A 150 -8.56 -6.78 -24.37
C THR A 150 -10.03 -6.43 -24.25
N LYS A 151 -10.64 -6.91 -23.17
CA LYS A 151 -12.01 -6.61 -22.80
C LYS A 151 -12.11 -6.35 -21.31
N PRO A 152 -13.10 -5.56 -20.84
CA PRO A 152 -13.31 -5.37 -19.41
C PRO A 152 -13.85 -6.63 -18.74
N ALA A 153 -13.38 -6.88 -17.54
CA ALA A 153 -13.87 -7.97 -16.70
C ALA A 153 -14.04 -7.45 -15.26
N GLU A 154 -15.22 -7.69 -14.70
CA GLU A 154 -15.50 -7.35 -13.30
C GLU A 154 -15.11 -8.51 -12.41
N LEU A 155 -14.24 -8.24 -11.45
CA LEU A 155 -13.79 -9.21 -10.44
C LEU A 155 -14.81 -9.32 -9.30
N GLU A 156 -14.74 -10.39 -8.54
CA GLU A 156 -15.63 -10.65 -7.41
C GLU A 156 -15.63 -9.55 -6.33
N THR A 157 -14.59 -8.74 -6.28
CA THR A 157 -14.49 -7.58 -5.37
C THR A 157 -15.07 -6.29 -5.95
N GLY A 158 -15.57 -6.31 -7.18
CA GLY A 158 -16.13 -5.16 -7.87
C GLY A 158 -15.14 -4.36 -8.72
N VAL A 159 -13.87 -4.69 -8.68
CA VAL A 159 -12.85 -4.05 -9.51
C VAL A 159 -12.99 -4.50 -10.96
N VAL A 160 -12.90 -3.56 -11.90
CA VAL A 160 -12.92 -3.86 -13.34
C VAL A 160 -11.50 -3.77 -13.88
N ILE A 161 -11.02 -4.84 -14.52
CA ILE A 161 -9.70 -4.89 -15.15
C ILE A 161 -9.83 -5.23 -16.63
N GLN A 162 -8.78 -4.98 -17.39
CA GLN A 162 -8.67 -5.40 -18.79
C GLN A 162 -8.04 -6.78 -18.88
N VAL A 163 -8.71 -7.71 -19.53
CA VAL A 163 -8.24 -9.09 -19.71
C VAL A 163 -8.20 -9.44 -21.20
N PRO A 164 -7.37 -10.43 -21.62
CA PRO A 164 -7.41 -10.94 -22.99
C PRO A 164 -8.80 -11.47 -23.35
N LEU A 165 -9.13 -11.45 -24.64
CA LEU A 165 -10.46 -11.83 -25.14
C LEU A 165 -10.84 -13.30 -24.82
N PHE A 166 -9.85 -14.18 -24.64
CA PHE A 166 -10.08 -15.60 -24.36
C PHE A 166 -10.48 -15.89 -22.90
N VAL A 167 -10.35 -14.91 -22.01
CA VAL A 167 -10.70 -15.10 -20.59
C VAL A 167 -12.20 -14.99 -20.40
N ASN A 168 -12.81 -15.92 -19.67
CA ASN A 168 -14.25 -16.03 -19.51
C ASN A 168 -14.70 -15.80 -18.07
N GLU A 169 -15.99 -15.51 -17.90
CA GLU A 169 -16.62 -15.49 -16.59
C GLU A 169 -16.41 -16.80 -15.84
N GLY A 170 -16.23 -16.70 -14.53
CA GLY A 170 -16.01 -17.84 -13.66
C GLY A 170 -14.55 -18.30 -13.58
N GLU A 171 -13.68 -17.82 -14.45
CA GLU A 171 -12.25 -18.11 -14.36
C GLU A 171 -11.60 -17.32 -13.23
N ILE A 172 -10.59 -17.91 -12.59
CA ILE A 172 -9.76 -17.25 -11.59
C ILE A 172 -8.53 -16.71 -12.29
N VAL A 173 -8.27 -15.42 -12.10
CA VAL A 173 -7.16 -14.71 -12.74
C VAL A 173 -6.23 -14.13 -11.69
N LYS A 174 -4.96 -14.04 -12.04
CA LYS A 174 -3.93 -13.40 -11.25
C LYS A 174 -3.79 -11.95 -11.67
N VAL A 175 -3.81 -11.05 -10.69
CA VAL A 175 -3.82 -9.60 -10.90
C VAL A 175 -2.71 -8.96 -10.08
N ASP A 176 -2.04 -7.97 -10.67
CA ASP A 176 -1.12 -7.10 -9.96
C ASP A 176 -1.93 -5.96 -9.31
N THR A 177 -1.89 -5.89 -7.98
CA THR A 177 -2.68 -4.91 -7.22
C THR A 177 -2.15 -3.48 -7.33
N ARG A 178 -0.92 -3.30 -7.79
CA ARG A 178 -0.27 -1.98 -7.88
C ARG A 178 -0.82 -1.16 -9.05
N ASP A 179 -1.07 -1.81 -10.19
CA ASP A 179 -1.53 -1.16 -11.43
C ASP A 179 -2.83 -1.78 -11.99
N GLU A 180 -3.42 -2.72 -11.24
CA GLU A 180 -4.67 -3.39 -11.61
C GLU A 180 -4.55 -4.18 -12.93
N SER A 181 -3.37 -4.71 -13.22
CA SER A 181 -3.11 -5.41 -14.47
C SER A 181 -3.31 -6.92 -14.36
N TYR A 182 -3.82 -7.50 -15.44
CA TYR A 182 -3.93 -8.95 -15.60
C TYR A 182 -2.55 -9.58 -15.81
N LEU A 183 -2.23 -10.61 -15.02
CA LEU A 183 -0.95 -11.31 -15.10
C LEU A 183 -1.06 -12.71 -15.73
N GLY A 184 -2.23 -13.30 -15.71
CA GLY A 184 -2.45 -14.65 -16.24
C GLY A 184 -3.64 -15.34 -15.58
N ARG A 185 -3.94 -16.54 -16.05
CA ARG A 185 -4.91 -17.42 -15.40
C ARG A 185 -4.27 -18.04 -14.17
N ALA A 186 -5.03 -18.18 -13.08
CA ALA A 186 -4.60 -18.97 -11.93
C ALA A 186 -4.63 -20.44 -12.31
N LYS A 187 -3.68 -21.22 -11.76
CA LYS A 187 -3.61 -22.67 -11.99
C LYS A 187 -4.49 -23.43 -10.99
#